data_3105472f6f522a4661c84a002347c4b9
#
_entry.id   3105472f6f522a4661c84a002347c4b9
#
_cell.length_a   1.000
_cell.length_b   1.000
_cell.length_c   1.000
_cell.angle_alpha   90.00
_cell.angle_beta   90.00
_cell.angle_gamma   90.00
#
_symmetry.space_group_name_H-M   'P 1'
#
loop_
_entity.id
_entity.type
_entity.pdbx_description
1 polymer ?
#
loop_
_entity_poly.entity_id
_entity_poly.type
_entity_poly.pdbx_seq_one_letter_code
_entity_poly.pdbx_strand_id
1 'polypeptide(L)'
;MKTKKLGNSDIETSEIGLGCMTMTGIYGPADENESIATIHAAIDNGVSFIDTADAYGGGSNEILVGKAIADRRDKVVLATKFGNIYAKDSERGADGRPEYVREACEASLKR
;
A
#
# COMPACT_ATOMS: atom_id res chain seq x y z
N MET A 1 -0.41 -5.90 20.20
CA MET A 1 0.38 -6.73 19.27
C MET A 1 1.85 -6.44 19.51
N LYS A 2 2.74 -7.41 19.37
CA LYS A 2 4.18 -7.17 19.51
C LYS A 2 4.71 -6.37 18.33
N THR A 3 5.78 -5.59 18.57
CA THR A 3 6.47 -4.81 17.54
C THR A 3 7.87 -5.34 17.30
N LYS A 4 8.40 -5.05 16.13
CA LYS A 4 9.77 -5.37 15.71
C LYS A 4 10.35 -4.22 14.90
N LYS A 5 11.66 -4.04 14.99
CA LYS A 5 12.39 -3.15 14.07
C LYS A 5 12.41 -3.71 12.67
N LEU A 6 12.23 -2.84 11.70
CA LEU A 6 12.35 -3.16 10.28
C LEU A 6 13.84 -3.18 9.89
N GLY A 7 14.43 -4.38 9.95
CA GLY A 7 15.86 -4.56 9.71
C GLY A 7 16.72 -3.75 10.70
N ASN A 8 17.71 -3.02 10.17
CA ASN A 8 18.61 -2.18 10.95
C ASN A 8 18.15 -0.71 11.04
N SER A 9 16.91 -0.42 10.63
CA SER A 9 16.34 0.94 10.71
C SER A 9 15.81 1.23 12.12
N ASP A 10 15.48 2.52 12.37
CA ASP A 10 14.78 2.92 13.58
C ASP A 10 13.25 2.84 13.46
N ILE A 11 12.75 2.26 12.34
CA ILE A 11 11.32 2.08 12.10
C ILE A 11 10.86 0.83 12.85
N GLU A 12 9.88 1.01 13.73
CA GLU A 12 9.18 -0.10 14.39
C GLU A 12 7.84 -0.37 13.74
N THR A 13 7.53 -1.65 13.52
CA THR A 13 6.26 -2.10 12.97
C THR A 13 5.67 -3.21 13.82
N SER A 14 4.37 -3.46 13.69
CA SER A 14 3.77 -4.69 14.19
C SER A 14 4.40 -5.92 13.53
N GLU A 15 4.45 -7.06 14.24
CA GLU A 15 4.99 -8.32 13.70
C GLU A 15 4.20 -8.85 12.50
N ILE A 16 2.92 -8.47 12.40
CA ILE A 16 2.01 -8.82 11.31
C ILE A 16 1.64 -7.53 10.57
N GLY A 17 1.70 -7.55 9.25
CA GLY A 17 1.26 -6.47 8.37
C GLY A 17 -0.02 -6.83 7.63
N LEU A 18 -0.72 -5.83 7.13
CA LEU A 18 -1.89 -5.96 6.26
C LEU A 18 -1.50 -5.66 4.81
N GLY A 19 -1.63 -6.64 3.92
CA GLY A 19 -1.53 -6.44 2.47
C GLY A 19 -2.88 -6.01 1.89
N CYS A 20 -2.88 -4.93 1.11
CA CYS A 20 -4.11 -4.33 0.58
C CYS A 20 -4.43 -4.70 -0.88
N MET A 21 -3.62 -5.56 -1.51
CA MET A 21 -3.75 -5.90 -2.94
C MET A 21 -5.15 -6.37 -3.34
N THR A 22 -5.80 -7.15 -2.50
CA THR A 22 -7.14 -7.71 -2.79
C THR A 22 -8.26 -6.69 -2.79
N MET A 23 -8.03 -5.51 -2.22
CA MET A 23 -9.04 -4.47 -2.00
C MET A 23 -9.44 -3.69 -3.27
N THR A 24 -8.78 -3.97 -4.40
CA THR A 24 -9.09 -3.39 -5.71
C THR A 24 -9.34 -4.44 -6.79
N GLY A 25 -9.88 -5.58 -6.40
CA GLY A 25 -10.52 -6.50 -7.32
C GLY A 25 -9.62 -7.53 -8.00
N ILE A 26 -8.38 -7.75 -7.55
CA ILE A 26 -7.45 -8.70 -8.19
C ILE A 26 -7.94 -10.15 -8.07
N TYR A 27 -8.54 -10.51 -6.95
CA TYR A 27 -9.07 -11.86 -6.71
C TYR A 27 -10.61 -11.93 -6.72
N GLY A 28 -11.27 -10.89 -7.18
CA GLY A 28 -12.72 -10.81 -7.22
C GLY A 28 -13.22 -9.41 -6.90
N PRO A 29 -14.55 -9.17 -6.94
CA PRO A 29 -15.12 -7.88 -6.62
C PRO A 29 -14.78 -7.48 -5.18
N ALA A 30 -14.45 -6.21 -4.97
CA ALA A 30 -14.18 -5.63 -3.66
C ALA A 30 -15.06 -4.40 -3.44
N ASP A 31 -15.53 -4.22 -2.21
CA ASP A 31 -16.28 -3.05 -1.78
C ASP A 31 -15.34 -2.06 -1.08
N GLU A 32 -15.42 -0.78 -1.45
CA GLU A 32 -14.55 0.28 -0.90
C GLU A 32 -14.79 0.47 0.60
N ASN A 33 -16.04 0.51 1.04
CA ASN A 33 -16.38 0.74 2.44
C ASN A 33 -15.93 -0.44 3.32
N GLU A 34 -16.09 -1.67 2.83
CA GLU A 34 -15.63 -2.87 3.52
C GLU A 34 -14.10 -2.90 3.60
N SER A 35 -13.42 -2.49 2.53
CA SER A 35 -11.95 -2.40 2.50
C SER A 35 -11.43 -1.36 3.49
N ILE A 36 -12.04 -0.18 3.56
CA ILE A 36 -11.69 0.85 4.55
C ILE A 36 -11.95 0.35 5.96
N ALA A 37 -13.10 -0.28 6.20
CA ALA A 37 -13.44 -0.85 7.51
C ALA A 37 -12.43 -1.93 7.94
N THR A 38 -11.96 -2.75 7.00
CA THR A 38 -10.93 -3.76 7.24
C THR A 38 -9.60 -3.13 7.64
N ILE A 39 -9.15 -2.07 6.96
CA ILE A 39 -7.93 -1.33 7.31
C ILE A 39 -8.08 -0.73 8.72
N HIS A 40 -9.22 -0.11 9.01
CA HIS A 40 -9.50 0.46 10.33
C HIS A 40 -9.47 -0.61 11.41
N ALA A 41 -10.15 -1.73 11.21
CA ALA A 41 -10.16 -2.84 12.16
C ALA A 41 -8.74 -3.40 12.42
N ALA A 42 -7.92 -3.51 11.37
CA ALA A 42 -6.53 -3.95 11.52
C ALA A 42 -5.73 -2.97 12.40
N ILE A 43 -5.82 -1.67 12.13
CA ILE A 43 -5.13 -0.63 12.92
C ILE A 43 -5.61 -0.62 14.36
N ASP A 44 -6.91 -0.71 14.59
CA ASP A 44 -7.53 -0.72 15.92
C ASP A 44 -7.13 -1.96 16.74
N ASN A 45 -6.75 -3.06 16.06
CA ASN A 45 -6.19 -4.27 16.66
C ASN A 45 -4.65 -4.27 16.73
N GLY A 46 -4.00 -3.15 16.46
CA GLY A 46 -2.57 -2.95 16.66
C GLY A 46 -1.69 -3.31 15.46
N VAL A 47 -2.27 -3.54 14.26
CA VAL A 47 -1.49 -3.64 13.03
C VAL A 47 -1.03 -2.25 12.63
N SER A 48 0.30 -2.05 12.55
CA SER A 48 0.87 -0.76 12.16
C SER A 48 1.55 -0.79 10.79
N PHE A 49 1.72 -1.96 10.19
CA PHE A 49 2.38 -2.11 8.89
C PHE A 49 1.34 -2.38 7.79
N ILE A 50 1.18 -1.43 6.87
CA ILE A 50 0.21 -1.49 5.76
C ILE A 50 0.99 -1.54 4.45
N ASP A 51 0.69 -2.51 3.59
CA ASP A 51 1.38 -2.72 2.31
C ASP A 51 0.45 -2.55 1.12
N THR A 52 0.87 -1.74 0.16
CA THR A 52 0.20 -1.48 -1.11
C THR A 52 1.22 -1.48 -2.26
N ALA A 53 0.82 -1.08 -3.45
CA ALA A 53 1.68 -0.83 -4.62
C ALA A 53 1.01 0.13 -5.60
N ASP A 54 1.79 0.87 -6.36
CA ASP A 54 1.31 1.76 -7.42
C ASP A 54 0.60 0.99 -8.56
N ALA A 55 1.03 -0.25 -8.80
CA ALA A 55 0.44 -1.13 -9.81
C ALA A 55 -0.94 -1.70 -9.41
N TYR A 56 -1.28 -1.70 -8.11
CA TYR A 56 -2.56 -2.26 -7.66
C TYR A 56 -3.73 -1.38 -8.11
N GLY A 57 -4.57 -1.92 -8.98
CA GLY A 57 -5.68 -1.20 -9.57
C GLY A 57 -5.26 0.07 -10.35
N GLY A 58 -4.03 0.12 -10.85
CA GLY A 58 -3.51 1.30 -11.57
C GLY A 58 -3.45 2.57 -10.72
N GLY A 59 -3.12 2.45 -9.44
CA GLY A 59 -3.05 3.54 -8.47
C GLY A 59 -4.30 3.70 -7.60
N SER A 60 -5.42 3.07 -7.96
CA SER A 60 -6.66 3.17 -7.18
C SER A 60 -6.54 2.55 -5.78
N ASN A 61 -5.69 1.55 -5.63
CA ASN A 61 -5.40 0.94 -4.33
C ASN A 61 -4.69 1.91 -3.38
N GLU A 62 -3.69 2.62 -3.85
CA GLU A 62 -3.01 3.66 -3.06
C GLU A 62 -3.97 4.78 -2.65
N ILE A 63 -4.88 5.20 -3.55
CA ILE A 63 -5.93 6.19 -3.24
C ILE A 63 -6.86 5.67 -2.14
N LEU A 64 -7.29 4.42 -2.22
CA LEU A 64 -8.14 3.78 -1.21
C LEU A 64 -7.43 3.72 0.14
N VAL A 65 -6.18 3.26 0.17
CA VAL A 65 -5.36 3.19 1.38
C VAL A 65 -5.14 4.58 1.96
N GLY A 66 -4.79 5.56 1.12
CA GLY A 66 -4.63 6.97 1.53
C GLY A 66 -5.88 7.52 2.21
N LYS A 67 -7.05 7.25 1.65
CA LYS A 67 -8.35 7.59 2.23
C LYS A 67 -8.57 6.94 3.62
N ALA A 68 -8.26 5.66 3.73
CA ALA A 68 -8.46 4.90 4.96
C ALA A 68 -7.56 5.36 6.11
N ILE A 69 -6.35 5.85 5.81
CA ILE A 69 -5.38 6.25 6.83
C ILE A 69 -5.29 7.76 7.06
N ALA A 70 -6.05 8.57 6.36
CA ALA A 70 -5.94 10.03 6.39
C ALA A 70 -6.08 10.62 7.82
N ASP A 71 -6.96 10.06 8.64
CA ASP A 71 -7.21 10.49 10.02
C ASP A 71 -6.35 9.74 11.06
N ARG A 72 -5.49 8.81 10.64
CA ARG A 72 -4.66 7.95 11.49
C ARG A 72 -3.28 7.65 10.89
N ARG A 73 -2.77 8.57 10.08
CA ARG A 73 -1.49 8.42 9.34
C ARG A 73 -0.30 8.18 10.26
N ASP A 74 -0.31 8.75 11.44
CA ASP A 74 0.71 8.62 12.48
C ASP A 74 0.74 7.24 13.15
N LYS A 75 -0.30 6.44 12.99
CA LYS A 75 -0.41 5.08 13.55
C LYS A 75 0.15 4.00 12.63
N VAL A 76 0.52 4.35 11.40
CA VAL A 76 0.92 3.36 10.39
C VAL A 76 2.28 3.65 9.79
N VAL A 77 3.01 2.58 9.53
CA VAL A 77 4.14 2.53 8.60
C VAL A 77 3.59 2.01 7.28
N LEU A 78 3.59 2.90 6.27
CA LEU A 78 3.05 2.59 4.95
C LEU A 78 4.18 2.16 4.03
N ALA A 79 4.04 0.95 3.46
CA ALA A 79 4.92 0.44 2.41
C ALA A 79 4.18 0.46 1.08
N THR A 80 4.87 0.89 0.03
CA THR A 80 4.41 0.76 -1.35
C THR A 80 5.53 0.24 -2.23
N LYS A 81 5.18 -0.12 -3.45
CA LYS A 81 6.09 -0.69 -4.45
C LYS A 81 5.92 0.03 -5.76
N PHE A 82 6.97 0.06 -6.55
CA PHE A 82 6.99 0.61 -7.91
C PHE A 82 7.69 -0.36 -8.87
N GLY A 83 7.66 -0.04 -10.16
CA GLY A 83 8.47 -0.74 -11.17
C GLY A 83 7.71 -1.76 -11.99
N ASN A 84 6.58 -2.28 -11.52
CA ASN A 84 5.71 -3.12 -12.34
C ASN A 84 4.85 -2.24 -13.25
N ILE A 85 5.08 -2.32 -14.56
CA ILE A 85 4.32 -1.58 -15.57
C ILE A 85 3.36 -2.51 -16.27
N TYR A 86 2.09 -2.16 -16.27
CA TYR A 86 1.06 -2.83 -17.05
C TYR A 86 0.72 -1.96 -18.26
N ALA A 87 1.25 -2.33 -19.43
CA ALA A 87 0.84 -1.69 -20.68
C ALA A 87 -0.59 -2.11 -21.06
N LYS A 88 -1.29 -1.24 -21.81
CA LYS A 88 -2.68 -1.47 -22.24
C LYS A 88 -2.88 -2.73 -23.08
N ASP A 89 -1.80 -3.28 -23.65
CA ASP A 89 -1.82 -4.42 -24.58
C ASP A 89 -1.23 -5.71 -23.95
N SER A 90 -1.48 -5.97 -22.67
CA SER A 90 -1.08 -7.20 -21.96
C SER A 90 0.42 -7.48 -21.81
N GLU A 91 1.31 -6.62 -22.28
CA GLU A 91 2.74 -6.75 -22.01
C GLU A 91 3.07 -6.24 -20.61
N ARG A 92 3.46 -7.16 -19.73
CA ARG A 92 4.01 -6.83 -18.43
C ARG A 92 5.44 -6.36 -18.59
N GLY A 93 5.72 -5.12 -18.18
CA GLY A 93 7.04 -4.55 -18.19
C GLY A 93 7.55 -4.24 -16.77
N ALA A 94 8.81 -3.85 -16.71
CA ALA A 94 9.42 -3.33 -15.49
C ALA A 94 10.24 -2.09 -15.82
N ASP A 95 10.18 -1.09 -14.94
CA ASP A 95 11.00 0.10 -15.03
C ASP A 95 11.63 0.40 -13.66
N GLY A 96 12.95 0.28 -13.58
CA GLY A 96 13.75 0.57 -12.39
C GLY A 96 14.77 1.69 -12.60
N ARG A 97 14.61 2.48 -13.67
CA ARG A 97 15.52 3.60 -13.94
C ARG A 97 15.45 4.65 -12.81
N PRO A 98 16.58 5.28 -12.44
CA PRO A 98 16.62 6.24 -11.32
C PRO A 98 15.61 7.39 -11.44
N GLU A 99 15.41 7.92 -12.64
CA GLU A 99 14.42 8.98 -12.91
C GLU A 99 12.99 8.50 -12.70
N TYR A 100 12.67 7.26 -13.09
CA TYR A 100 11.35 6.66 -12.87
C TYR A 100 11.07 6.37 -11.39
N VAL A 101 12.09 5.98 -10.63
CA VAL A 101 11.96 5.79 -9.17
C VAL A 101 11.44 7.06 -8.49
N ARG A 102 11.99 8.22 -8.86
CA ARG A 102 11.56 9.52 -8.32
C ARG A 102 10.14 9.85 -8.72
N GLU A 103 9.83 9.72 -10.01
CA GLU A 103 8.48 9.96 -10.56
C GLU A 103 7.42 9.08 -9.87
N ALA A 104 7.71 7.79 -9.74
CA ALA A 104 6.80 6.85 -9.09
C ALA A 104 6.60 7.17 -7.61
N CYS A 105 7.67 7.51 -6.89
CA CYS A 105 7.59 7.90 -5.49
C CYS A 105 6.75 9.16 -5.30
N GLU A 106 6.98 10.20 -6.11
CA GLU A 106 6.20 11.44 -6.06
C GLU A 106 4.71 11.20 -6.38
N ALA A 107 4.42 10.31 -7.32
CA ALA A 107 3.05 9.93 -7.66
C ALA A 107 2.37 9.19 -6.49
N SER A 108 3.06 8.26 -5.85
CA SER A 108 2.55 7.54 -4.66
C SER A 108 2.31 8.49 -3.49
N LEU A 109 3.19 9.47 -3.26
CA LEU A 109 3.04 10.46 -2.19
C LEU A 109 1.82 11.37 -2.38
N LYS A 110 1.33 11.54 -3.61
CA LYS A 110 0.13 12.35 -3.91
C LYS A 110 -1.18 11.59 -3.71
N ARG A 111 -1.14 10.26 -3.73
CA ARG A 111 -2.32 9.40 -3.55
C ARG A 111 -2.57 9.12 -2.08
#